data_b4b2ec360b40c21e778325d19ec97dba
#
_entry.id   b4b2ec360b40c21e778325d19ec97dba
#
_cell.length_a   1.000
_cell.length_b   1.000
_cell.length_c   1.000
_cell.angle_alpha   90.00
_cell.angle_beta   90.00
_cell.angle_gamma   90.00
#
_symmetry.space_group_name_H-M   'P 1'
#
loop_
_entity.id
_entity.type
_entity.pdbx_description
1 polymer ?
#
loop_
_entity_poly.entity_id
_entity_poly.type
_entity_poly.pdbx_seq_one_letter_code
_entity_poly.pdbx_strand_id
1 'polypeptide(L)'
;VFDGDGDLLGVGQFYTGRRAMVQWQTGGFKLAFIEPTTIDDDATRVYDLIIPKIEANYAFKGDSWFLDAYGGFQYYSIDYFQGNDPDVTAWVVGLGGGMNFGAFYVNLGGHYAANAGAYGAYGSALGGLTPINDDFSIDANQDVNDNSGWGALAVLGWNMNDKWTIEGGVGYEYAELDVDGPAGDGESVWQVYLNTTVNIAPGFFIVPEIGYASYDYAAVTVAGQDEAKPNIFYAGAKWQINF
;
A
#
# COMPACT_ATOMS: atom_id res chain seq x y z
N VAL A 1 -5.15 1.42 10.28
CA VAL A 1 -4.36 0.73 9.30
C VAL A 1 -4.82 -0.71 9.27
N PHE A 2 -5.19 -1.12 8.13
CA PHE A 2 -5.72 -2.41 7.84
C PHE A 2 -4.55 -3.35 7.57
N ASP A 3 -4.28 -4.25 8.48
CA ASP A 3 -3.32 -5.32 8.27
C ASP A 3 -4.10 -6.46 7.60
N GLY A 4 -4.21 -6.39 6.29
CA GLY A 4 -4.74 -7.49 5.50
C GLY A 4 -3.67 -8.56 5.48
N ASP A 5 -3.95 -9.67 6.13
CA ASP A 5 -2.97 -10.69 6.46
C ASP A 5 -2.61 -11.66 5.32
N GLY A 6 -2.51 -11.19 4.10
CA GLY A 6 -1.61 -11.86 3.18
C GLY A 6 -0.19 -11.70 3.70
N ASP A 7 0.26 -12.60 4.55
CA ASP A 7 1.55 -12.49 5.23
C ASP A 7 2.75 -12.33 4.28
N LEU A 8 2.57 -12.61 3.00
CA LEU A 8 3.59 -12.47 1.98
C LEU A 8 3.30 -11.35 0.98
N LEU A 9 2.09 -10.79 0.93
CA LEU A 9 1.71 -9.83 -0.10
C LEU A 9 0.77 -8.74 0.43
N GLY A 10 0.99 -7.52 -0.03
CA GLY A 10 0.29 -6.33 0.37
C GLY A 10 -0.45 -5.60 -0.75
N VAL A 11 -1.02 -6.31 -1.74
CA VAL A 11 -1.80 -5.66 -2.80
C VAL A 11 -3.15 -5.23 -2.27
N GLY A 12 -3.54 -3.99 -2.52
CA GLY A 12 -4.79 -3.39 -2.06
C GLY A 12 -4.70 -2.71 -0.69
N GLN A 13 -3.55 -2.75 -0.04
CA GLN A 13 -3.29 -2.04 1.22
C GLN A 13 -2.18 -1.00 1.06
N PHE A 14 -2.19 -0.02 1.96
CA PHE A 14 -1.22 1.06 1.98
C PHE A 14 -0.31 0.94 3.20
N TYR A 15 1.01 0.74 2.98
CA TYR A 15 1.96 0.52 4.05
C TYR A 15 3.33 1.15 3.78
N THR A 16 3.74 2.10 4.62
CA THR A 16 5.01 2.84 4.49
C THR A 16 6.18 2.28 5.30
N GLY A 17 6.00 1.14 5.95
CA GLY A 17 7.01 0.62 6.86
C GLY A 17 7.06 1.36 8.21
N ARG A 18 8.14 1.11 8.97
CA ARG A 18 8.36 1.73 10.29
C ARG A 18 9.17 3.01 10.13
N ARG A 19 8.65 4.12 10.67
CA ARG A 19 9.28 5.44 10.64
C ARG A 19 9.32 6.04 12.03
N ALA A 20 10.27 6.95 12.28
CA ALA A 20 10.27 7.76 13.48
C ALA A 20 9.04 8.70 13.45
N MET A 21 8.30 8.75 14.55
CA MET A 21 7.10 9.59 14.63
C MET A 21 6.83 10.09 16.05
N VAL A 22 6.11 11.21 16.11
CA VAL A 22 5.44 11.66 17.34
C VAL A 22 3.95 11.50 17.12
N GLN A 23 3.31 10.67 17.94
CA GLN A 23 1.89 10.39 17.84
C GLN A 23 1.15 10.85 19.08
N TRP A 24 0.02 11.51 18.86
CA TRP A 24 -0.97 11.80 19.88
C TRP A 24 -2.22 10.93 19.66
N GLN A 25 -2.74 10.37 20.74
CA GLN A 25 -3.93 9.51 20.69
C GLN A 25 -4.92 9.88 21.81
N THR A 26 -6.20 9.96 21.45
CA THR A 26 -7.29 10.13 22.39
C THR A 26 -8.55 9.42 21.90
N GLY A 27 -9.11 8.53 22.71
CA GLY A 27 -10.23 7.68 22.28
C GLY A 27 -9.86 6.89 21.03
N GLY A 28 -10.72 6.97 20.00
CA GLY A 28 -10.49 6.35 18.67
C GLY A 28 -9.63 7.19 17.73
N PHE A 29 -9.28 8.43 18.08
CA PHE A 29 -8.51 9.34 17.21
C PHE A 29 -7.01 9.21 17.46
N LYS A 30 -6.25 9.20 16.35
CA LYS A 30 -4.79 9.28 16.33
C LYS A 30 -4.36 10.35 15.36
N LEU A 31 -3.33 11.12 15.75
CA LEU A 31 -2.64 12.08 14.88
C LEU A 31 -1.14 11.84 15.01
N ALA A 32 -0.45 11.71 13.91
CA ALA A 32 0.99 11.48 13.88
C ALA A 32 1.70 12.51 13.01
N PHE A 33 2.83 12.98 13.51
CA PHE A 33 3.85 13.70 12.73
C PHE A 33 4.98 12.73 12.51
N ILE A 34 5.27 12.44 11.24
CA ILE A 34 6.12 11.32 10.84
C ILE A 34 7.34 11.88 10.13
N GLU A 35 8.47 11.24 10.33
CA GLU A 35 9.68 11.52 9.56
C GLU A 35 9.35 11.50 8.06
N PRO A 36 9.61 12.61 7.34
CA PRO A 36 9.28 12.70 5.93
C PRO A 36 10.08 11.67 5.14
N THR A 37 9.47 11.18 4.07
CA THR A 37 10.15 10.36 3.09
C THR A 37 10.29 11.19 1.82
N THR A 38 11.50 11.39 1.37
CA THR A 38 11.81 11.93 0.05
C THR A 38 12.08 10.74 -0.88
N ILE A 39 11.51 10.75 -2.06
CA ILE A 39 11.42 9.55 -2.89
C ILE A 39 12.50 9.51 -3.95
N ASP A 40 13.21 10.60 -4.19
CA ASP A 40 14.18 10.69 -5.27
C ASP A 40 15.62 10.58 -4.74
N ASP A 41 16.37 9.59 -5.24
CA ASP A 41 17.80 9.40 -4.99
C ASP A 41 18.70 10.26 -5.93
N ASP A 42 18.11 11.20 -6.68
CA ASP A 42 18.89 12.06 -7.56
C ASP A 42 19.71 13.07 -6.75
N ALA A 43 21.03 12.84 -6.71
CA ALA A 43 21.97 13.69 -5.97
C ALA A 43 22.06 15.14 -6.50
N THR A 44 21.38 15.46 -7.60
CA THR A 44 21.31 16.82 -8.17
C THR A 44 20.11 17.62 -7.66
N ARG A 45 19.25 17.02 -6.84
CA ARG A 45 18.05 17.63 -6.29
C ARG A 45 18.15 17.80 -4.78
N VAL A 46 17.62 18.88 -4.28
CA VAL A 46 17.48 19.15 -2.85
C VAL A 46 16.00 19.29 -2.53
N TYR A 47 15.56 18.61 -1.49
CA TYR A 47 14.16 18.65 -1.05
C TYR A 47 14.01 19.62 0.10
N ASP A 48 13.17 20.63 -0.07
CA ASP A 48 12.83 21.57 0.98
C ASP A 48 11.46 21.20 1.58
N LEU A 49 11.49 20.70 2.81
CA LEU A 49 10.31 20.24 3.50
C LEU A 49 9.50 21.43 4.03
N ILE A 50 8.34 21.70 3.43
CA ILE A 50 7.46 22.80 3.83
C ILE A 50 6.52 22.36 4.94
N ILE A 51 5.87 21.20 4.75
CA ILE A 51 4.99 20.57 5.76
C ILE A 51 5.44 19.14 5.97
N PRO A 52 5.74 18.71 7.21
CA PRO A 52 6.12 17.34 7.49
C PRO A 52 4.98 16.37 7.16
N LYS A 53 5.31 15.12 7.01
CA LYS A 53 4.33 14.07 6.81
C LYS A 53 3.40 13.99 8.03
N ILE A 54 2.10 14.21 7.80
CA ILE A 54 1.06 14.18 8.82
C ILE A 54 0.08 13.06 8.47
N GLU A 55 -0.26 12.24 9.44
CA GLU A 55 -1.29 11.21 9.28
C GLU A 55 -2.30 11.30 10.42
N ALA A 56 -3.58 11.12 10.09
CA ALA A 56 -4.66 11.03 11.06
C ALA A 56 -5.48 9.76 10.81
N ASN A 57 -5.98 9.17 11.88
CA ASN A 57 -6.87 8.01 11.84
C ASN A 57 -7.96 8.17 12.90
N TYR A 58 -9.15 7.70 12.57
CA TYR A 58 -10.23 7.53 13.54
C TYR A 58 -10.81 6.11 13.47
N ALA A 59 -10.73 5.42 14.60
CA ALA A 59 -11.22 4.05 14.76
C ALA A 59 -12.58 4.03 15.47
N PHE A 60 -13.58 3.48 14.80
CA PHE A 60 -14.88 3.13 15.37
C PHE A 60 -14.90 1.64 15.68
N LYS A 61 -15.39 1.25 16.86
CA LYS A 61 -15.44 -0.15 17.26
C LYS A 61 -16.78 -0.47 17.91
N GLY A 62 -17.42 -1.54 17.45
CA GLY A 62 -18.55 -2.20 18.09
C GLY A 62 -18.14 -3.58 18.61
N ASP A 63 -19.11 -4.35 19.10
CA ASP A 63 -18.85 -5.68 19.70
C ASP A 63 -18.35 -6.69 18.67
N SER A 64 -18.84 -6.60 17.42
CA SER A 64 -18.52 -7.55 16.35
C SER A 64 -17.99 -6.88 15.08
N TRP A 65 -17.75 -5.59 15.09
CA TRP A 65 -17.28 -4.84 13.93
C TRP A 65 -16.30 -3.74 14.31
N PHE A 66 -15.49 -3.33 13.34
CA PHE A 66 -14.68 -2.10 13.42
C PHE A 66 -14.71 -1.37 12.09
N LEU A 67 -14.46 -0.06 12.13
CA LEU A 67 -14.26 0.79 10.97
C LEU A 67 -13.16 1.79 11.29
N ASP A 68 -12.16 1.88 10.43
CA ASP A 68 -11.08 2.83 10.49
C ASP A 68 -11.13 3.76 9.28
N ALA A 69 -11.17 5.07 9.52
CA ALA A 69 -10.99 6.09 8.50
C ALA A 69 -9.62 6.75 8.71
N TYR A 70 -8.85 6.91 7.66
CA TYR A 70 -7.52 7.52 7.75
C TYR A 70 -7.23 8.45 6.59
N GLY A 71 -6.29 9.35 6.81
CA GLY A 71 -5.76 10.23 5.77
C GLY A 71 -4.38 10.73 6.14
N GLY A 72 -3.63 11.11 5.13
CA GLY A 72 -2.29 11.64 5.26
C GLY A 72 -2.05 12.77 4.27
N PHE A 73 -1.09 13.63 4.61
CA PHE A 73 -0.70 14.78 3.81
C PHE A 73 0.78 15.11 4.03
N GLN A 74 1.47 15.45 2.95
CA GLN A 74 2.85 15.99 2.94
C GLN A 74 2.97 17.01 1.82
N TYR A 75 3.74 18.07 2.06
CA TYR A 75 4.01 19.10 1.07
C TYR A 75 5.47 19.52 1.14
N TYR A 76 6.15 19.50 -0.01
CA TYR A 76 7.56 19.83 -0.12
C TYR A 76 7.88 20.43 -1.49
N SER A 77 9.00 21.17 -1.61
CA SER A 77 9.54 21.70 -2.84
C SER A 77 10.77 20.90 -3.28
N ILE A 78 11.04 20.86 -4.56
CA ILE A 78 12.24 20.23 -5.14
C ILE A 78 13.10 21.35 -5.71
N ASP A 79 14.21 21.64 -5.04
CA ASP A 79 15.15 22.66 -5.49
C ASP A 79 16.09 22.10 -6.54
N TYR A 80 16.10 22.71 -7.71
CA TYR A 80 17.06 22.45 -8.76
C TYR A 80 18.19 23.47 -8.73
N PHE A 81 19.40 23.05 -9.02
CA PHE A 81 20.56 23.96 -9.11
C PHE A 81 20.38 25.06 -10.16
N GLN A 82 19.57 24.84 -11.17
CA GLN A 82 19.24 25.82 -12.21
C GLN A 82 17.85 25.49 -12.78
N GLY A 83 16.87 26.30 -12.48
CA GLY A 83 15.53 26.13 -13.06
C GLY A 83 14.40 26.54 -12.15
N ASN A 84 13.22 25.99 -12.39
CA ASN A 84 12.06 26.13 -11.53
C ASN A 84 12.19 25.16 -10.36
N ASP A 85 11.63 25.53 -9.22
CA ASP A 85 11.57 24.71 -8.02
C ASP A 85 10.11 24.24 -7.87
N PRO A 86 9.75 23.06 -8.45
CA PRO A 86 8.38 22.60 -8.40
C PRO A 86 7.98 22.12 -7.01
N ASP A 87 6.71 22.36 -6.67
CA ASP A 87 6.10 21.89 -5.43
C ASP A 87 5.40 20.55 -5.64
N VAL A 88 5.54 19.66 -4.68
CA VAL A 88 4.88 18.36 -4.67
C VAL A 88 3.90 18.27 -3.51
N THR A 89 2.66 17.91 -3.82
CA THR A 89 1.62 17.62 -2.85
C THR A 89 1.33 16.13 -2.84
N ALA A 90 1.68 15.44 -1.76
CA ALA A 90 1.38 14.02 -1.57
C ALA A 90 0.25 13.86 -0.54
N TRP A 91 -0.73 13.01 -0.83
CA TRP A 91 -1.82 12.75 0.10
C TRP A 91 -2.45 11.37 -0.10
N VAL A 92 -3.07 10.86 0.95
CA VAL A 92 -3.83 9.62 0.94
C VAL A 92 -5.09 9.76 1.78
N VAL A 93 -6.16 9.13 1.35
CA VAL A 93 -7.37 8.90 2.15
C VAL A 93 -7.81 7.45 2.01
N GLY A 94 -8.32 6.86 3.08
CA GLY A 94 -8.77 5.49 3.01
C GLY A 94 -9.73 5.11 4.13
N LEU A 95 -10.38 3.98 3.91
CA LEU A 95 -11.28 3.33 4.84
C LEU A 95 -10.92 1.86 4.94
N GLY A 96 -10.99 1.31 6.15
CA GLY A 96 -10.88 -0.12 6.38
C GLY A 96 -11.86 -0.55 7.47
N GLY A 97 -12.36 -1.75 7.38
CA GLY A 97 -13.29 -2.25 8.39
C GLY A 97 -13.48 -3.74 8.33
N GLY A 98 -14.03 -4.30 9.40
CA GLY A 98 -14.30 -5.72 9.47
C GLY A 98 -15.48 -6.06 10.36
N MET A 99 -16.00 -7.25 10.16
CA MET A 99 -17.10 -7.79 10.94
C MET A 99 -16.89 -9.27 11.22
N ASN A 100 -17.20 -9.67 12.46
CA ASN A 100 -17.21 -11.05 12.90
C ASN A 100 -18.66 -11.55 13.00
N PHE A 101 -18.95 -12.73 12.44
CA PHE A 101 -20.25 -13.35 12.49
C PHE A 101 -20.13 -14.87 12.78
N GLY A 102 -20.10 -15.18 14.07
CA GLY A 102 -19.86 -16.55 14.54
C GLY A 102 -18.42 -16.99 14.30
N ALA A 103 -18.25 -18.07 13.54
CA ALA A 103 -16.93 -18.59 13.18
C ALA A 103 -16.29 -17.87 11.97
N PHE A 104 -17.02 -17.00 11.31
CA PHE A 104 -16.53 -16.28 10.13
C PHE A 104 -16.20 -14.83 10.45
N TYR A 105 -15.31 -14.25 9.63
CA TYR A 105 -15.08 -12.80 9.60
C TYR A 105 -14.87 -12.33 8.17
N VAL A 106 -15.18 -11.07 7.94
CA VAL A 106 -14.89 -10.36 6.70
C VAL A 106 -14.16 -9.07 7.03
N ASN A 107 -13.13 -8.78 6.25
CA ASN A 107 -12.41 -7.51 6.32
C ASN A 107 -12.40 -6.90 4.92
N LEU A 108 -12.63 -5.58 4.86
CA LEU A 108 -12.62 -4.80 3.62
C LEU A 108 -11.77 -3.55 3.82
N GLY A 109 -11.04 -3.15 2.80
CA GLY A 109 -10.28 -1.91 2.83
C GLY A 109 -10.18 -1.28 1.45
N GLY A 110 -9.93 0.01 1.42
CA GLY A 110 -9.65 0.73 0.20
C GLY A 110 -9.09 2.12 0.48
N HIS A 111 -8.34 2.62 -0.50
CA HIS A 111 -7.71 3.93 -0.42
C HIS A 111 -7.69 4.59 -1.80
N TYR A 112 -7.50 5.91 -1.78
CA TYR A 112 -7.14 6.72 -2.93
C TYR A 112 -6.03 7.68 -2.52
N ALA A 113 -5.06 7.89 -3.40
CA ALA A 113 -3.91 8.73 -3.10
C ALA A 113 -3.39 9.46 -4.34
N ALA A 114 -2.63 10.53 -4.11
CA ALA A 114 -1.84 11.19 -5.13
C ALA A 114 -0.40 11.35 -4.64
N ASN A 115 0.57 11.15 -5.54
CA ASN A 115 2.01 11.19 -5.26
C ASN A 115 2.36 10.31 -4.04
N ALA A 116 1.84 9.09 -4.06
CA ALA A 116 1.70 8.24 -2.89
C ALA A 116 3.00 7.66 -2.37
N GLY A 117 4.08 7.69 -3.13
CA GLY A 117 5.36 7.13 -2.74
C GLY A 117 5.85 7.57 -1.37
N ALA A 118 5.48 8.80 -0.92
CA ALA A 118 5.75 9.26 0.45
C ALA A 118 5.02 8.44 1.52
N TYR A 119 3.92 7.78 1.19
CA TYR A 119 3.06 7.02 2.10
C TYR A 119 3.14 5.52 1.91
N GLY A 120 3.66 5.04 0.80
CA GLY A 120 3.81 3.62 0.49
C GLY A 120 3.72 3.35 -1.00
N ALA A 121 4.17 2.18 -1.42
CA ALA A 121 4.11 1.76 -2.80
C ALA A 121 2.77 1.13 -3.13
N TYR A 122 2.26 1.36 -4.32
CA TYR A 122 1.16 0.59 -4.87
C TYR A 122 1.67 -0.79 -5.33
N GLY A 123 0.97 -1.80 -4.89
CA GLY A 123 1.36 -3.17 -5.19
C GLY A 123 2.62 -3.62 -4.45
N SER A 124 2.86 -4.88 -4.51
CA SER A 124 3.98 -5.52 -3.84
C SER A 124 5.03 -5.99 -4.85
N ALA A 125 6.30 -5.80 -4.53
CA ALA A 125 7.41 -6.36 -5.31
C ALA A 125 7.50 -7.87 -5.08
N LEU A 126 7.04 -8.67 -6.04
CA LEU A 126 7.08 -10.12 -5.99
C LEU A 126 8.00 -10.69 -7.06
N GLY A 127 8.81 -11.67 -6.67
CA GLY A 127 9.61 -12.44 -7.60
C GLY A 127 10.56 -11.60 -8.46
N GLY A 128 10.96 -10.42 -7.98
CA GLY A 128 11.80 -9.48 -8.71
C GLY A 128 11.04 -8.53 -9.66
N LEU A 129 9.72 -8.53 -9.63
CA LEU A 129 8.91 -7.50 -10.28
C LEU A 129 8.94 -6.21 -9.46
N THR A 130 8.88 -5.08 -10.14
CA THR A 130 8.70 -3.77 -9.51
C THR A 130 7.24 -3.57 -9.10
N PRO A 131 6.95 -2.82 -8.02
CA PRO A 131 5.61 -2.27 -7.79
C PRO A 131 5.15 -1.45 -9.00
N ILE A 132 3.84 -1.25 -9.12
CA ILE A 132 3.31 -0.27 -10.07
C ILE A 132 3.74 1.14 -9.64
N ASN A 133 3.75 2.07 -10.60
CA ASN A 133 4.28 3.42 -10.37
C ASN A 133 3.47 4.16 -9.31
N ASP A 134 4.12 4.56 -8.21
CA ASP A 134 3.52 5.26 -7.07
C ASP A 134 4.02 6.70 -6.92
N ASP A 135 4.86 7.17 -7.84
CA ASP A 135 5.57 8.44 -7.72
C ASP A 135 5.25 9.39 -8.87
N PHE A 136 5.38 10.69 -8.59
CA PHE A 136 5.32 11.72 -9.61
C PHE A 136 6.51 11.63 -10.58
N SER A 137 6.41 12.27 -11.73
CA SER A 137 7.56 12.53 -12.61
C SER A 137 7.79 14.03 -12.82
N ILE A 138 8.99 14.37 -13.25
CA ILE A 138 9.36 15.74 -13.60
C ILE A 138 9.61 15.80 -15.10
N ASP A 139 8.94 16.71 -15.79
CA ASP A 139 9.11 16.90 -17.22
C ASP A 139 10.36 17.70 -17.57
N ALA A 140 10.60 17.90 -18.88
CA ALA A 140 11.75 18.68 -19.37
C ALA A 140 11.69 20.19 -19.03
N ASN A 141 10.52 20.72 -18.67
CA ASN A 141 10.32 22.08 -18.22
C ASN A 141 10.46 22.22 -16.70
N GLN A 142 10.71 21.12 -16.00
CA GLN A 142 10.75 21.00 -14.53
C GLN A 142 9.36 21.17 -13.88
N ASP A 143 8.29 20.84 -14.60
CA ASP A 143 6.96 20.77 -14.04
C ASP A 143 6.68 19.36 -13.48
N VAL A 144 5.92 19.29 -12.38
CA VAL A 144 5.48 18.01 -11.78
C VAL A 144 4.32 17.45 -12.58
N ASN A 145 4.46 16.20 -13.01
CA ASN A 145 3.35 15.39 -13.46
C ASN A 145 2.91 14.51 -12.30
N ASP A 146 1.75 14.78 -11.77
CA ASP A 146 1.22 14.08 -10.61
C ASP A 146 0.92 12.62 -10.93
N ASN A 147 1.15 11.75 -9.94
CA ASN A 147 0.67 10.38 -9.94
C ASN A 147 -0.62 10.31 -9.13
N SER A 148 -1.57 9.50 -9.56
CA SER A 148 -2.73 9.16 -8.75
C SER A 148 -3.04 7.67 -8.82
N GLY A 149 -3.67 7.16 -7.77
CA GLY A 149 -4.01 5.74 -7.75
C GLY A 149 -4.98 5.38 -6.64
N TRP A 150 -5.48 4.16 -6.72
CA TRP A 150 -6.39 3.61 -5.72
C TRP A 150 -6.15 2.12 -5.54
N GLY A 151 -6.49 1.63 -4.35
CA GLY A 151 -6.45 0.21 -4.06
C GLY A 151 -7.64 -0.22 -3.23
N ALA A 152 -7.97 -1.50 -3.32
CA ALA A 152 -9.00 -2.13 -2.51
C ALA A 152 -8.63 -3.59 -2.21
N LEU A 153 -9.06 -4.07 -1.04
CA LEU A 153 -8.89 -5.46 -0.67
C LEU A 153 -10.15 -6.00 0.04
N ALA A 154 -10.35 -7.30 -0.09
CA ALA A 154 -11.36 -8.05 0.64
C ALA A 154 -10.76 -9.37 1.15
N VAL A 155 -11.05 -9.67 2.41
CA VAL A 155 -10.58 -10.86 3.09
C VAL A 155 -11.76 -11.57 3.74
N LEU A 156 -11.84 -12.88 3.58
CA LEU A 156 -12.81 -13.75 4.24
C LEU A 156 -12.07 -14.82 5.04
N GLY A 157 -12.36 -14.92 6.33
CA GLY A 157 -11.77 -15.91 7.21
C GLY A 157 -12.80 -16.81 7.89
N TRP A 158 -12.38 -18.03 8.20
CA TRP A 158 -13.14 -19.02 8.91
C TRP A 158 -12.33 -19.65 10.03
N ASN A 159 -12.71 -19.35 11.27
CA ASN A 159 -12.19 -19.98 12.48
C ASN A 159 -12.85 -21.35 12.66
N MET A 160 -12.27 -22.40 12.09
CA MET A 160 -12.80 -23.76 12.17
C MET A 160 -12.86 -24.27 13.62
N ASN A 161 -11.81 -23.99 14.38
CA ASN A 161 -11.63 -24.30 15.80
C ASN A 161 -10.42 -23.54 16.35
N ASP A 162 -10.07 -23.76 17.62
CA ASP A 162 -8.94 -23.08 18.29
C ASP A 162 -7.56 -23.35 17.64
N LYS A 163 -7.48 -24.39 16.82
CA LYS A 163 -6.22 -24.79 16.16
C LYS A 163 -6.12 -24.31 14.71
N TRP A 164 -7.24 -24.17 14.00
CA TRP A 164 -7.26 -23.95 12.56
C TRP A 164 -8.10 -22.74 12.18
N THR A 165 -7.49 -21.80 11.47
CA THR A 165 -8.18 -20.71 10.76
C THR A 165 -7.80 -20.77 9.29
N ILE A 166 -8.78 -20.73 8.41
CA ILE A 166 -8.59 -20.63 6.95
C ILE A 166 -8.96 -19.21 6.55
N GLU A 167 -8.13 -18.60 5.74
CA GLU A 167 -8.35 -17.24 5.22
C GLU A 167 -8.03 -17.18 3.73
N GLY A 168 -8.86 -16.45 2.99
CA GLY A 168 -8.60 -16.12 1.60
C GLY A 168 -8.89 -14.65 1.34
N GLY A 169 -8.12 -14.04 0.46
CA GLY A 169 -8.27 -12.65 0.13
C GLY A 169 -8.01 -12.34 -1.33
N VAL A 170 -8.48 -11.18 -1.74
CA VAL A 170 -8.22 -10.57 -3.04
C VAL A 170 -7.88 -9.10 -2.84
N GLY A 171 -6.85 -8.63 -3.52
CA GLY A 171 -6.44 -7.24 -3.58
C GLY A 171 -6.33 -6.76 -5.01
N TYR A 172 -6.55 -5.48 -5.22
CA TYR A 172 -6.37 -4.78 -6.48
C TYR A 172 -5.79 -3.40 -6.23
N GLU A 173 -4.87 -2.99 -7.08
CA GLU A 173 -4.33 -1.63 -7.11
C GLU A 173 -4.18 -1.14 -8.53
N TYR A 174 -4.39 0.15 -8.72
CA TYR A 174 -4.26 0.88 -9.96
C TYR A 174 -3.57 2.21 -9.70
N ALA A 175 -2.66 2.58 -10.58
CA ALA A 175 -2.01 3.88 -10.57
C ALA A 175 -1.81 4.39 -11.99
N GLU A 176 -1.81 5.72 -12.14
CA GLU A 176 -1.56 6.40 -13.39
C GLU A 176 -0.75 7.67 -13.16
N LEU A 177 -0.02 8.10 -14.16
CA LEU A 177 0.74 9.34 -14.19
C LEU A 177 0.02 10.33 -15.11
N ASP A 178 -0.14 11.58 -14.68
CA ASP A 178 -0.80 12.64 -15.46
C ASP A 178 0.15 13.18 -16.54
N VAL A 179 0.40 12.35 -17.56
CA VAL A 179 1.19 12.71 -18.74
C VAL A 179 0.53 12.17 -20.01
N ASP A 180 0.73 12.87 -21.11
CA ASP A 180 0.26 12.40 -22.42
C ASP A 180 1.11 11.21 -22.93
N GLY A 181 0.45 10.26 -23.56
CA GLY A 181 1.08 9.12 -24.22
C GLY A 181 1.26 7.88 -23.34
N PRO A 182 2.02 6.86 -23.81
CA PRO A 182 2.11 5.57 -23.15
C PRO A 182 2.67 5.58 -21.73
N ALA A 183 3.41 6.62 -21.34
CA ALA A 183 3.91 6.77 -19.98
C ALA A 183 2.81 7.16 -18.98
N GLY A 184 1.68 7.73 -19.47
CA GLY A 184 0.50 8.05 -18.68
C GLY A 184 -0.53 6.91 -18.64
N ASP A 185 -0.32 5.84 -19.43
CA ASP A 185 -1.19 4.68 -19.37
C ASP A 185 -1.15 4.07 -17.97
N GLY A 186 -2.33 3.74 -17.45
CA GLY A 186 -2.44 3.23 -16.07
C GLY A 186 -1.81 1.84 -15.93
N GLU A 187 -1.19 1.64 -14.79
CA GLU A 187 -0.65 0.35 -14.34
C GLU A 187 -1.57 -0.28 -13.30
N SER A 188 -1.64 -1.60 -13.28
CA SER A 188 -2.44 -2.27 -12.28
C SER A 188 -1.83 -3.59 -11.80
N VAL A 189 -2.23 -4.00 -10.60
CA VAL A 189 -1.94 -5.33 -10.07
C VAL A 189 -3.15 -5.86 -9.35
N TRP A 190 -3.45 -7.14 -9.55
CA TRP A 190 -4.37 -7.86 -8.70
C TRP A 190 -3.74 -9.12 -8.15
N GLN A 191 -4.20 -9.51 -6.98
CA GLN A 191 -3.68 -10.66 -6.26
C GLN A 191 -4.80 -11.41 -5.58
N VAL A 192 -4.66 -12.74 -5.53
CA VAL A 192 -5.46 -13.61 -4.66
C VAL A 192 -4.53 -14.48 -3.83
N TYR A 193 -4.94 -14.80 -2.62
CA TYR A 193 -4.23 -15.73 -1.76
C TYR A 193 -5.19 -16.64 -0.98
N LEU A 194 -4.66 -17.76 -0.53
CA LEU A 194 -5.29 -18.65 0.44
C LEU A 194 -4.23 -19.07 1.46
N ASN A 195 -4.53 -18.88 2.73
CA ASN A 195 -3.66 -19.34 3.81
C ASN A 195 -4.42 -20.13 4.87
N THR A 196 -3.68 -20.75 5.75
CA THR A 196 -4.23 -21.46 6.91
C THR A 196 -3.33 -21.23 8.13
N THR A 197 -3.86 -20.55 9.14
CA THR A 197 -3.15 -20.46 10.43
C THR A 197 -3.34 -21.74 11.20
N VAL A 198 -2.23 -22.37 11.59
CA VAL A 198 -2.19 -23.61 12.38
C VAL A 198 -1.51 -23.32 13.71
N ASN A 199 -2.28 -23.25 14.78
CA ASN A 199 -1.78 -23.12 16.14
C ASN A 199 -1.18 -24.46 16.61
N ILE A 200 0.15 -24.55 16.73
CA ILE A 200 0.87 -25.76 17.11
C ILE A 200 0.93 -25.89 18.63
N ALA A 201 1.22 -24.78 19.31
CA ALA A 201 1.28 -24.68 20.77
C ALA A 201 0.96 -23.23 21.20
N PRO A 202 0.68 -22.96 22.49
CA PRO A 202 0.52 -21.60 22.96
C PRO A 202 1.72 -20.72 22.55
N GLY A 203 1.42 -19.64 21.80
CA GLY A 203 2.43 -18.72 21.27
C GLY A 203 3.21 -19.22 20.04
N PHE A 204 2.98 -20.44 19.55
CA PHE A 204 3.61 -20.95 18.33
C PHE A 204 2.60 -21.33 17.26
N PHE A 205 2.70 -20.70 16.09
CA PHE A 205 1.84 -21.01 14.95
C PHE A 205 2.63 -21.00 13.62
N ILE A 206 2.05 -21.65 12.63
CA ILE A 206 2.53 -21.71 11.24
C ILE A 206 1.41 -21.27 10.31
N VAL A 207 1.75 -20.49 9.28
CA VAL A 207 0.81 -20.02 8.26
C VAL A 207 1.34 -20.38 6.88
N PRO A 208 1.06 -21.58 6.35
CA PRO A 208 1.27 -21.87 4.94
C PRO A 208 0.33 -21.03 4.09
N GLU A 209 0.85 -20.47 3.01
CA GLU A 209 0.13 -19.63 2.07
C GLU A 209 0.49 -19.99 0.63
N ILE A 210 -0.51 -19.91 -0.24
CA ILE A 210 -0.37 -19.93 -1.70
C ILE A 210 -1.06 -18.72 -2.27
N GLY A 211 -0.55 -18.18 -3.36
CA GLY A 211 -1.20 -17.06 -4.01
C GLY A 211 -0.75 -16.88 -5.45
N TYR A 212 -1.44 -15.97 -6.09
CA TYR A 212 -1.22 -15.59 -7.47
C TYR A 212 -1.39 -14.09 -7.62
N ALA A 213 -0.47 -13.45 -8.35
CA ALA A 213 -0.55 -12.05 -8.72
C ALA A 213 -0.38 -11.87 -10.22
N SER A 214 -1.08 -10.89 -10.79
CA SER A 214 -0.99 -10.50 -12.18
C SER A 214 -0.80 -9.00 -12.26
N TYR A 215 0.24 -8.59 -12.96
CA TYR A 215 0.59 -7.19 -13.20
C TYR A 215 0.24 -6.80 -14.61
N ASP A 216 -0.17 -5.56 -14.79
CA ASP A 216 -0.38 -4.88 -16.05
C ASP A 216 0.40 -3.57 -16.01
N TYR A 217 1.60 -3.57 -16.57
CA TYR A 217 2.46 -2.39 -16.62
C TYR A 217 2.16 -1.56 -17.86
N ALA A 218 2.22 -0.24 -17.72
CA ALA A 218 2.20 0.68 -18.84
C ALA A 218 3.24 0.27 -19.90
N ALA A 219 2.92 0.52 -21.16
CA ALA A 219 3.82 0.21 -22.27
C ALA A 219 5.10 1.05 -22.12
N VAL A 220 6.16 0.44 -21.61
CA VAL A 220 7.50 1.02 -21.70
C VAL A 220 7.86 1.05 -23.17
N THR A 221 7.88 2.22 -23.78
CA THR A 221 8.29 2.43 -25.17
C THR A 221 9.81 2.21 -25.34
N VAL A 222 10.26 0.99 -25.10
CA VAL A 222 11.41 0.45 -25.82
C VAL A 222 10.84 0.01 -27.16
N ALA A 223 11.21 0.72 -28.24
CA ALA A 223 10.66 0.53 -29.56
C ALA A 223 10.45 -0.96 -29.89
N GLY A 224 9.18 -1.40 -29.96
CA GLY A 224 8.78 -2.74 -30.35
C GLY A 224 8.47 -3.72 -29.23
N GLN A 225 8.29 -3.31 -27.99
CA GLN A 225 7.76 -4.17 -26.93
C GLN A 225 6.30 -3.80 -26.61
N ASP A 226 5.45 -4.82 -26.64
CA ASP A 226 4.07 -4.73 -26.14
C ASP A 226 4.07 -4.57 -24.62
N GLU A 227 2.92 -4.11 -24.07
CA GLU A 227 2.66 -4.03 -22.61
C GLU A 227 3.14 -5.30 -21.89
N ALA A 228 3.83 -5.13 -20.78
CA ALA A 228 4.30 -6.29 -20.01
C ALA A 228 3.21 -6.71 -19.00
N LYS A 229 2.72 -7.95 -19.14
CA LYS A 229 1.70 -8.55 -18.24
C LYS A 229 2.24 -9.78 -17.50
N PRO A 230 3.24 -9.63 -16.63
CA PRO A 230 3.81 -10.75 -15.92
C PRO A 230 2.84 -11.29 -14.86
N ASN A 231 2.89 -12.61 -14.67
CA ASN A 231 2.10 -13.32 -13.69
C ASN A 231 3.02 -14.11 -12.76
N ILE A 232 2.69 -14.14 -11.48
CA ILE A 232 3.46 -14.85 -10.47
C ILE A 232 2.53 -15.77 -9.67
N PHE A 233 2.90 -17.05 -9.61
CA PHE A 233 2.39 -17.97 -8.62
C PHE A 233 3.45 -18.14 -7.53
N TYR A 234 3.05 -18.06 -6.27
CA TYR A 234 3.95 -18.25 -5.13
C TYR A 234 3.37 -19.23 -4.11
N ALA A 235 4.25 -19.82 -3.32
CA ALA A 235 3.90 -20.59 -2.14
C ALA A 235 4.97 -20.36 -1.07
N GLY A 236 4.55 -20.23 0.18
CA GLY A 236 5.44 -20.02 1.30
C GLY A 236 4.82 -20.44 2.61
N ALA A 237 5.56 -20.27 3.70
CA ALA A 237 5.04 -20.45 5.04
C ALA A 237 5.75 -19.48 6.00
N LYS A 238 4.95 -18.77 6.77
CA LYS A 238 5.41 -18.03 7.94
C LYS A 238 5.33 -18.94 9.16
N TRP A 239 6.26 -18.83 10.07
CA TRP A 239 6.18 -19.40 11.41
C TRP A 239 6.56 -18.34 12.43
N GLN A 240 5.88 -18.32 13.57
CA GLN A 240 6.08 -17.31 14.59
C GLN A 240 5.99 -17.93 15.98
N ILE A 241 6.91 -17.49 16.86
CA ILE A 241 6.92 -17.82 18.28
C ILE A 241 6.79 -16.50 19.06
N ASN A 242 5.77 -16.42 19.90
CA ASN A 242 5.56 -15.30 20.82
C ASN A 242 5.96 -15.75 22.23
N PHE A 243 6.88 -15.03 22.86
CA PHE A 243 7.42 -15.31 24.19
C PHE A 243 6.72 -14.48 25.26
#